data_c94733a5ce972c3d202436ad4fc2c164
#
_entry.id   c94733a5ce972c3d202436ad4fc2c164
#
_cell.length_a   1.000
_cell.length_b   1.000
_cell.length_c   1.000
_cell.angle_alpha   90.00
_cell.angle_beta   90.00
_cell.angle_gamma   90.00
#
_symmetry.space_group_name_H-M   'P 1'
#
loop_
_entity.id
_entity.type
_entity.pdbx_description
1 polymer ?
#
loop_
_entity_poly.entity_id
_entity_poly.type
_entity_poly.pdbx_seq_one_letter_code
_entity_poly.pdbx_strand_id
1 'polypeptide(L)'
;MIFSTIPKALDALRNGDCIVVVDDENRENEGDLICAAQFATPRQVNFMASEGRGLICLAMEAERLSALDLPLMVDRNTDSNQTAFTVSIDAGPEHGVSTGISAEDRARTIQVAIGSKTLPQDLRRPGHIFPLRARAGGVLKRAGHTEAAVDLARLAGLYPSGVICEIQNPDGSMARLPELQAYAQHHGLHLVTIADLIRYRLHNERFVTRAAAAHLPSRFGTFQAIGFCNRLDGCEHLAIVRGPVESLGDGPVLTRIHSECLTGDALGSLRCDCRQQLQAALTMIEAEGRGLVIYLRQEGRGIGLINKLRAYSLQDLGLDTVEANERLGFGADLRDYGIGAQILYDLGVRQLRLITNNPRKVAGLGGYGLEISERVPLVMKPSQHNIQYLTTKAQKLGHLLQGVHAVLGLDCHQPTSAQERAQWLEKIQTMAGANGAVASQEMQTRTLALLCNPDLTVCLAPQTSAVSLRTLLQGVVPQLARVLPWKRLQLLVNLDHHQSGHPPVDLPILDQPWADWSALEKVDEGIPCLLCWQQPKGEPV
;
A
#
# COMPACT_ATOMS: atom_id res chain seq x y z
N MET A 1 19.52 -14.35 13.96
CA MET A 1 18.69 -13.37 13.21
C MET A 1 19.58 -12.80 12.12
N ILE A 2 19.12 -12.80 10.90
CA ILE A 2 19.89 -12.40 9.71
C ILE A 2 20.12 -10.88 9.71
N PHE A 3 19.11 -10.08 10.09
CA PHE A 3 19.19 -8.63 10.14
C PHE A 3 19.40 -8.12 11.57
N SER A 4 20.18 -7.05 11.67
CA SER A 4 20.35 -6.28 12.91
C SER A 4 19.16 -5.33 13.11
N THR A 5 18.90 -4.92 14.34
CA THR A 5 17.90 -3.88 14.60
C THR A 5 18.44 -2.49 14.26
N ILE A 6 17.57 -1.57 13.87
CA ILE A 6 17.97 -0.17 13.59
C ILE A 6 18.74 0.47 14.78
N PRO A 7 18.32 0.36 16.05
CA PRO A 7 19.13 0.89 17.15
C PRO A 7 20.59 0.41 17.15
N LYS A 8 20.86 -0.89 16.88
CA LYS A 8 22.23 -1.40 16.80
C LYS A 8 23.02 -0.79 15.65
N ALA A 9 22.37 -0.60 14.50
CA ALA A 9 22.99 0.09 13.36
C ALA A 9 23.30 1.57 13.68
N LEU A 10 22.42 2.25 14.40
CA LEU A 10 22.66 3.63 14.86
C LEU A 10 23.83 3.70 15.85
N ASP A 11 23.97 2.73 16.77
CA ASP A 11 25.10 2.66 17.70
C ASP A 11 26.42 2.43 16.95
N ALA A 12 26.44 1.55 15.94
CA ALA A 12 27.62 1.34 15.08
C ALA A 12 28.02 2.64 14.36
N LEU A 13 27.07 3.36 13.78
CA LEU A 13 27.33 4.65 13.12
C LEU A 13 27.87 5.71 14.10
N ARG A 14 27.38 5.75 15.36
CA ARG A 14 27.92 6.64 16.41
C ARG A 14 29.36 6.32 16.77
N ASN A 15 29.74 5.05 16.67
CA ASN A 15 31.11 4.59 16.91
C ASN A 15 32.05 4.82 15.70
N GLY A 16 31.51 5.29 14.56
CA GLY A 16 32.26 5.51 13.33
C GLY A 16 32.42 4.25 12.47
N ASP A 17 31.65 3.20 12.75
CA ASP A 17 31.67 1.97 11.96
C ASP A 17 30.81 2.11 10.72
N CYS A 18 31.13 1.33 9.68
CA CYS A 18 30.27 1.13 8.54
C CYS A 18 29.17 0.10 8.86
N ILE A 19 28.04 0.22 8.16
CA ILE A 19 26.97 -0.77 8.17
C ILE A 19 26.63 -1.16 6.73
N VAL A 20 25.93 -2.28 6.54
CA VAL A 20 25.34 -2.67 5.26
C VAL A 20 23.85 -2.37 5.30
N VAL A 21 23.38 -1.66 4.30
CA VAL A 21 21.95 -1.35 4.12
C VAL A 21 21.48 -1.93 2.80
N VAL A 22 20.37 -2.70 2.82
CA VAL A 22 19.77 -3.29 1.62
C VAL A 22 18.43 -2.67 1.32
N ASP A 23 18.14 -2.48 0.05
CA ASP A 23 16.85 -2.01 -0.42
C ASP A 23 15.89 -3.16 -0.79
N ASP A 24 14.75 -2.82 -1.39
CA ASP A 24 13.72 -3.79 -1.79
C ASP A 24 14.14 -4.53 -3.07
N GLU A 25 13.83 -5.84 -3.14
CA GLU A 25 14.13 -6.70 -4.29
C GLU A 25 13.46 -6.22 -5.59
N ASN A 26 12.36 -5.46 -5.49
CA ASN A 26 11.66 -4.86 -6.64
C ASN A 26 12.18 -3.47 -7.00
N ARG A 27 13.22 -2.93 -6.30
CA ARG A 27 13.83 -1.63 -6.61
C ARG A 27 15.18 -1.83 -7.32
N GLU A 28 16.29 -1.71 -6.64
CA GLU A 28 17.66 -1.99 -7.16
C GLU A 28 18.10 -3.40 -6.80
N ASN A 29 17.55 -3.93 -5.68
CA ASN A 29 17.93 -5.21 -5.08
C ASN A 29 19.43 -5.28 -4.79
N GLU A 30 19.96 -4.21 -4.18
CA GLU A 30 21.38 -4.01 -3.91
C GLU A 30 21.62 -3.76 -2.43
N GLY A 31 22.89 -3.76 -2.05
CA GLY A 31 23.34 -3.38 -0.72
C GLY A 31 24.49 -2.41 -0.79
N ASP A 32 24.39 -1.35 0.02
CA ASP A 32 25.43 -0.36 0.16
C ASP A 32 26.13 -0.44 1.51
N LEU A 33 27.45 -0.23 1.51
CA LEU A 33 28.17 0.22 2.68
C LEU A 33 27.77 1.65 2.99
N ILE A 34 27.36 1.92 4.22
CA ILE A 34 27.04 3.27 4.69
C ILE A 34 27.87 3.59 5.93
N CYS A 35 28.55 4.72 5.94
CA CYS A 35 29.12 5.32 7.15
C CYS A 35 28.68 6.79 7.29
N ALA A 36 28.64 7.29 8.53
CA ALA A 36 28.37 8.72 8.74
C ALA A 36 29.51 9.57 8.19
N ALA A 37 29.16 10.62 7.41
CA ALA A 37 30.17 11.44 6.74
C ALA A 37 31.18 12.08 7.71
N GLN A 38 30.75 12.44 8.94
CA GLN A 38 31.65 13.04 9.92
C GLN A 38 32.73 12.07 10.42
N PHE A 39 32.54 10.76 10.25
CA PHE A 39 33.51 9.73 10.59
C PHE A 39 34.17 9.10 9.36
N ALA A 40 33.97 9.67 8.16
CA ALA A 40 34.64 9.21 6.94
C ALA A 40 36.13 9.52 7.01
N THR A 41 36.92 8.56 7.47
CA THR A 41 38.39 8.63 7.51
C THR A 41 38.99 7.96 6.27
N PRO A 42 40.29 8.13 5.98
CA PRO A 42 40.96 7.39 4.91
C PRO A 42 40.78 5.87 4.99
N ARG A 43 40.66 5.33 6.22
CA ARG A 43 40.43 3.89 6.44
C ARG A 43 39.04 3.45 5.92
N GLN A 44 37.97 4.17 6.25
CA GLN A 44 36.61 3.86 5.77
C GLN A 44 36.51 4.03 4.25
N VAL A 45 37.07 5.11 3.70
CA VAL A 45 37.09 5.33 2.24
C VAL A 45 37.86 4.23 1.53
N ASN A 46 39.03 3.82 2.06
CA ASN A 46 39.77 2.71 1.50
C ASN A 46 39.01 1.38 1.60
N PHE A 47 38.34 1.13 2.72
CA PHE A 47 37.50 -0.06 2.91
C PHE A 47 36.38 -0.10 1.86
N MET A 48 35.66 1.01 1.65
CA MET A 48 34.64 1.12 0.63
C MET A 48 35.18 0.88 -0.78
N ALA A 49 36.36 1.43 -1.09
CA ALA A 49 36.97 1.28 -2.39
C ALA A 49 37.47 -0.16 -2.67
N SER A 50 38.06 -0.84 -1.67
CA SER A 50 38.68 -2.17 -1.83
C SER A 50 37.67 -3.30 -1.65
N GLU A 51 36.77 -3.18 -0.66
CA GLU A 51 35.84 -4.24 -0.29
C GLU A 51 34.43 -4.00 -0.82
N GLY A 52 33.97 -2.74 -0.92
CA GLY A 52 32.70 -2.38 -1.58
C GLY A 52 32.80 -2.46 -3.09
N ARG A 53 33.82 -1.85 -3.67
CA ARG A 53 34.11 -1.81 -5.12
C ARG A 53 33.13 -0.97 -5.95
N GLY A 54 32.17 -0.32 -5.31
CA GLY A 54 31.19 0.57 -5.94
C GLY A 54 31.66 2.01 -6.08
N LEU A 55 30.75 2.88 -6.45
CA LEU A 55 31.01 4.32 -6.55
C LEU A 55 30.86 4.98 -5.18
N ILE A 56 31.93 5.64 -4.71
CA ILE A 56 31.87 6.34 -3.42
C ILE A 56 31.12 7.66 -3.60
N CYS A 57 29.93 7.74 -3.01
CA CYS A 57 29.03 8.89 -3.08
C CYS A 57 28.84 9.52 -1.70
N LEU A 58 28.51 10.83 -1.69
CA LEU A 58 28.23 11.59 -0.46
C LEU A 58 26.78 12.05 -0.45
N ALA A 59 25.92 11.35 0.30
CA ALA A 59 24.54 11.70 0.47
C ALA A 59 24.41 12.94 1.39
N MET A 60 23.70 13.99 0.93
CA MET A 60 23.57 15.28 1.60
C MET A 60 22.16 15.85 1.48
N GLU A 61 21.77 16.71 2.41
CA GLU A 61 20.55 17.50 2.32
C GLU A 61 20.65 18.60 1.25
N ALA A 62 19.49 18.96 0.66
CA ALA A 62 19.41 19.95 -0.41
C ALA A 62 19.96 21.33 0.01
N GLU A 63 19.68 21.72 1.26
CA GLU A 63 20.11 23.01 1.84
C GLU A 63 21.64 23.13 1.85
N ARG A 64 22.33 22.03 2.22
CA ARG A 64 23.79 22.03 2.25
C ARG A 64 24.38 22.08 0.85
N LEU A 65 23.82 21.33 -0.10
CA LEU A 65 24.25 21.36 -1.49
C LEU A 65 24.07 22.75 -2.12
N SER A 66 22.94 23.41 -1.80
CA SER A 66 22.68 24.78 -2.23
C SER A 66 23.66 25.78 -1.62
N ALA A 67 23.99 25.65 -0.33
CA ALA A 67 24.98 26.49 0.34
C ALA A 67 26.41 26.34 -0.24
N LEU A 68 26.72 25.18 -0.80
CA LEU A 68 27.99 24.89 -1.47
C LEU A 68 27.96 25.18 -2.97
N ASP A 69 26.85 25.70 -3.51
CA ASP A 69 26.65 25.93 -4.95
C ASP A 69 26.93 24.69 -5.79
N LEU A 70 26.33 23.55 -5.42
CA LEU A 70 26.44 22.26 -6.09
C LEU A 70 25.14 21.97 -6.86
N PRO A 71 25.03 22.36 -8.14
CA PRO A 71 23.87 22.08 -8.96
C PRO A 71 23.77 20.60 -9.31
N LEU A 72 22.58 20.17 -9.76
CA LEU A 72 22.41 18.84 -10.35
C LEU A 72 23.33 18.65 -11.55
N MET A 73 23.85 17.44 -11.73
CA MET A 73 24.74 17.06 -12.82
C MET A 73 24.07 17.20 -14.20
N VAL A 74 22.73 17.05 -14.24
CA VAL A 74 21.94 17.15 -15.47
C VAL A 74 20.66 17.94 -15.21
N ASP A 75 20.22 18.73 -16.20
CA ASP A 75 18.95 19.49 -16.13
C ASP A 75 17.74 18.55 -16.20
N ARG A 76 17.83 17.48 -16.98
CA ARG A 76 16.78 16.48 -17.14
C ARG A 76 17.31 15.11 -16.73
N ASN A 77 16.89 14.67 -15.56
CA ASN A 77 17.20 13.33 -15.09
C ASN A 77 16.33 12.29 -15.81
N THR A 78 16.95 11.33 -16.50
CA THR A 78 16.28 10.22 -17.21
C THR A 78 16.54 8.87 -16.54
N ASP A 79 17.25 8.85 -15.40
CA ASP A 79 17.46 7.64 -14.62
C ASP A 79 16.12 7.08 -14.08
N SER A 80 15.97 5.77 -14.15
CA SER A 80 14.75 5.06 -13.69
C SER A 80 14.47 5.30 -12.21
N ASN A 81 15.52 5.35 -11.38
CA ASN A 81 15.46 5.60 -9.95
C ASN A 81 15.51 7.08 -9.59
N GLN A 82 15.75 7.95 -10.60
CA GLN A 82 15.86 9.40 -10.46
C GLN A 82 16.87 9.82 -9.39
N THR A 83 18.00 9.12 -9.28
CA THR A 83 19.07 9.45 -8.35
C THR A 83 19.63 10.84 -8.67
N ALA A 84 19.59 11.72 -7.66
CA ALA A 84 19.88 13.13 -7.87
C ALA A 84 21.38 13.45 -7.69
N PHE A 85 22.18 13.00 -8.64
CA PHE A 85 23.59 13.35 -8.73
C PHE A 85 23.76 14.86 -8.88
N THR A 86 24.70 15.44 -8.13
CA THR A 86 25.20 16.78 -8.35
C THR A 86 26.56 16.73 -9.04
N VAL A 87 27.10 17.87 -9.45
CA VAL A 87 28.46 17.93 -9.97
C VAL A 87 29.44 17.33 -8.96
N SER A 88 30.40 16.53 -9.43
CA SER A 88 31.42 15.91 -8.59
C SER A 88 32.41 16.96 -8.07
N ILE A 89 33.02 16.70 -6.92
CA ILE A 89 33.84 17.65 -6.20
C ILE A 89 35.16 17.06 -5.70
N ASP A 90 36.18 17.92 -5.57
CA ASP A 90 37.34 17.73 -4.71
C ASP A 90 37.54 18.98 -3.86
N ALA A 91 38.10 18.85 -2.66
CA ALA A 91 38.54 20.02 -1.91
C ALA A 91 39.83 20.60 -2.54
N GLY A 92 40.04 21.89 -2.29
CA GLY A 92 41.20 22.57 -2.83
C GLY A 92 42.53 22.14 -2.15
N PRO A 93 43.69 22.44 -2.77
CA PRO A 93 45.00 22.18 -2.19
C PRO A 93 45.23 22.83 -0.83
N GLU A 94 44.58 23.95 -0.57
CA GLU A 94 44.56 24.66 0.74
C GLU A 94 44.01 23.79 1.87
N HIS A 95 43.22 22.77 1.54
CA HIS A 95 42.71 21.75 2.45
C HIS A 95 43.60 20.47 2.48
N GLY A 96 44.75 20.47 1.79
CA GLY A 96 45.68 19.34 1.75
C GLY A 96 45.27 18.23 0.80
N VAL A 97 44.44 18.53 -0.22
CA VAL A 97 44.06 17.58 -1.29
C VAL A 97 45.03 17.72 -2.44
N SER A 98 45.55 16.61 -2.94
CA SER A 98 46.50 16.55 -4.06
C SER A 98 45.78 16.35 -5.40
N THR A 99 45.68 15.11 -5.87
CA THR A 99 44.98 14.75 -7.11
C THR A 99 43.51 14.43 -6.92
N GLY A 100 43.05 14.27 -5.68
CA GLY A 100 41.64 14.04 -5.32
C GLY A 100 41.25 12.57 -5.20
N ILE A 101 41.93 11.62 -5.88
CA ILE A 101 41.49 10.22 -5.99
C ILE A 101 41.91 9.33 -4.81
N SER A 102 43.00 9.67 -4.10
CA SER A 102 43.46 8.86 -2.98
C SER A 102 42.39 8.74 -1.87
N ALA A 103 42.46 7.66 -1.07
CA ALA A 103 41.51 7.52 0.07
C ALA A 103 41.63 8.70 1.04
N GLU A 104 42.82 9.26 1.20
CA GLU A 104 43.07 10.45 2.01
C GLU A 104 42.45 11.70 1.41
N ASP A 105 42.67 11.94 0.13
CA ASP A 105 42.08 13.10 -0.57
C ASP A 105 40.55 13.08 -0.57
N ARG A 106 39.97 11.89 -0.84
CA ARG A 106 38.49 11.71 -0.81
C ARG A 106 37.92 11.91 0.62
N ALA A 107 38.56 11.33 1.63
CA ALA A 107 38.16 11.55 3.01
C ALA A 107 38.24 13.02 3.39
N ARG A 108 39.30 13.71 2.99
CA ARG A 108 39.49 15.15 3.21
C ARG A 108 38.40 15.96 2.51
N THR A 109 38.10 15.65 1.27
CA THR A 109 37.01 16.28 0.49
C THR A 109 35.66 16.13 1.19
N ILE A 110 35.34 14.92 1.71
CA ILE A 110 34.11 14.66 2.47
C ILE A 110 34.07 15.56 3.72
N GLN A 111 35.17 15.62 4.49
CA GLN A 111 35.24 16.44 5.71
C GLN A 111 35.07 17.93 5.41
N VAL A 112 35.68 18.43 4.32
CA VAL A 112 35.49 19.82 3.86
C VAL A 112 34.04 20.04 3.45
N ALA A 113 33.45 19.15 2.64
CA ALA A 113 32.06 19.30 2.16
C ALA A 113 31.02 19.41 3.29
N ILE A 114 31.20 18.69 4.42
CA ILE A 114 30.31 18.77 5.57
C ILE A 114 30.69 19.87 6.57
N GLY A 115 31.85 20.50 6.45
CA GLY A 115 32.37 21.51 7.35
C GLY A 115 31.47 22.76 7.39
N SER A 116 31.04 23.19 8.55
CA SER A 116 30.08 24.31 8.72
C SER A 116 30.59 25.66 8.17
N LYS A 117 31.92 25.84 8.05
CA LYS A 117 32.56 27.04 7.57
C LYS A 117 32.95 26.99 6.09
N THR A 118 32.77 25.85 5.44
CA THR A 118 33.15 25.63 4.05
C THR A 118 32.31 26.48 3.11
N LEU A 119 32.99 27.20 2.23
CA LEU A 119 32.42 28.04 1.19
C LEU A 119 32.51 27.36 -0.19
N PRO A 120 31.71 27.78 -1.19
CA PRO A 120 31.75 27.19 -2.54
C PRO A 120 33.13 27.15 -3.19
N GLN A 121 34.00 28.15 -2.93
CA GLN A 121 35.36 28.23 -3.48
C GLN A 121 36.34 27.21 -2.89
N ASP A 122 36.04 26.64 -1.72
CA ASP A 122 36.87 25.58 -1.09
C ASP A 122 36.78 24.26 -1.85
N LEU A 123 35.79 24.14 -2.75
CA LEU A 123 35.49 22.95 -3.54
C LEU A 123 35.77 23.20 -5.03
N ARG A 124 36.53 22.32 -5.65
CA ARG A 124 36.78 22.27 -7.10
C ARG A 124 35.76 21.37 -7.78
N ARG A 125 35.44 21.65 -9.02
CA ARG A 125 34.49 20.96 -9.88
C ARG A 125 35.07 20.81 -11.27
N PRO A 126 35.09 19.60 -11.88
CA PRO A 126 34.69 18.30 -11.29
C PRO A 126 35.75 17.77 -10.32
N GLY A 127 35.42 16.64 -9.65
CA GLY A 127 36.29 15.95 -8.71
C GLY A 127 35.94 14.47 -8.58
N HIS A 128 36.40 13.83 -7.50
CA HIS A 128 36.35 12.38 -7.30
C HIS A 128 35.35 11.95 -6.20
N ILE A 129 34.64 12.87 -5.56
CA ILE A 129 33.50 12.60 -4.70
C ILE A 129 32.24 13.06 -5.42
N PHE A 130 31.18 12.22 -5.38
CA PHE A 130 29.91 12.43 -6.06
C PHE A 130 28.82 12.76 -5.01
N PRO A 131 28.51 14.05 -4.78
CA PRO A 131 27.44 14.37 -3.86
C PRO A 131 26.06 14.02 -4.46
N LEU A 132 25.20 13.43 -3.62
CA LEU A 132 23.84 13.04 -3.97
C LEU A 132 22.86 13.83 -3.12
N ARG A 133 21.86 14.44 -3.77
CA ARG A 133 20.82 15.19 -3.08
C ARG A 133 19.74 14.25 -2.56
N ALA A 134 19.68 14.08 -1.24
CA ALA A 134 18.58 13.37 -0.59
C ALA A 134 17.27 14.15 -0.73
N ARG A 135 16.15 13.45 -0.90
CA ARG A 135 14.82 14.06 -0.91
C ARG A 135 14.42 14.46 0.51
N ALA A 136 13.83 15.65 0.67
CA ALA A 136 13.23 16.08 1.93
C ALA A 136 12.18 15.05 2.37
N GLY A 137 12.23 14.64 3.66
CA GLY A 137 11.42 13.55 4.19
C GLY A 137 12.14 12.18 4.20
N GLY A 138 13.32 12.07 3.54
CA GLY A 138 14.19 10.90 3.61
C GLY A 138 13.55 9.64 3.03
N VAL A 139 13.83 8.47 3.66
CA VAL A 139 13.32 7.16 3.21
C VAL A 139 11.79 7.09 3.17
N LEU A 140 11.08 7.94 3.87
CA LEU A 140 9.62 8.03 3.83
C LEU A 140 9.09 8.67 2.54
N LYS A 141 9.96 9.31 1.77
CA LYS A 141 9.64 9.91 0.45
C LYS A 141 10.25 9.15 -0.72
N ARG A 142 11.46 8.64 -0.54
CA ARG A 142 12.16 7.78 -1.51
C ARG A 142 12.95 6.71 -0.76
N ALA A 143 12.56 5.46 -0.92
CA ALA A 143 13.17 4.32 -0.22
C ALA A 143 14.51 3.92 -0.87
N GLY A 144 15.46 4.85 -0.94
CA GLY A 144 16.78 4.68 -1.54
C GLY A 144 17.93 4.84 -0.54
N HIS A 145 19.11 4.32 -0.89
CA HIS A 145 20.31 4.36 -0.07
C HIS A 145 20.76 5.79 0.26
N THR A 146 20.59 6.75 -0.69
CA THR A 146 20.87 8.17 -0.48
C THR A 146 20.08 8.73 0.71
N GLU A 147 18.79 8.50 0.71
CA GLU A 147 17.90 8.93 1.79
C GLU A 147 18.18 8.18 3.09
N ALA A 148 18.45 6.87 2.99
CA ALA A 148 18.78 6.05 4.15
C ALA A 148 20.05 6.53 4.87
N ALA A 149 21.08 6.91 4.12
CA ALA A 149 22.34 7.40 4.69
C ALA A 149 22.16 8.71 5.48
N VAL A 150 21.39 9.65 4.94
CA VAL A 150 21.07 10.93 5.62
C VAL A 150 20.20 10.69 6.86
N ASP A 151 19.18 9.84 6.75
CA ASP A 151 18.27 9.53 7.85
C ASP A 151 18.97 8.80 9.00
N LEU A 152 19.78 7.79 8.70
CA LEU A 152 20.55 7.04 9.69
C LEU A 152 21.53 7.94 10.42
N ALA A 153 22.24 8.82 9.70
CA ALA A 153 23.13 9.79 10.32
C ALA A 153 22.37 10.74 11.27
N ARG A 154 21.21 11.28 10.81
CA ARG A 154 20.36 12.15 11.64
C ARG A 154 19.81 11.44 12.87
N LEU A 155 19.31 10.20 12.72
CA LEU A 155 18.79 9.39 13.83
C LEU A 155 19.88 8.99 14.83
N ALA A 156 21.12 8.85 14.37
CA ALA A 156 22.28 8.65 15.23
C ALA A 156 22.69 9.94 15.99
N GLY A 157 22.08 11.09 15.71
CA GLY A 157 22.46 12.37 16.30
C GLY A 157 23.75 12.97 15.70
N LEU A 158 24.11 12.52 14.50
CA LEU A 158 25.30 12.95 13.77
C LEU A 158 24.91 14.00 12.71
N TYR A 159 25.91 14.59 12.04
CA TYR A 159 25.66 15.47 10.91
C TYR A 159 24.87 14.73 9.83
N PRO A 160 23.76 15.28 9.30
CA PRO A 160 22.83 14.57 8.41
C PRO A 160 23.41 14.38 7.00
N SER A 161 24.47 13.60 6.93
CA SER A 161 25.19 13.21 5.72
C SER A 161 25.85 11.87 5.93
N GLY A 162 25.84 11.02 4.90
CA GLY A 162 26.49 9.72 4.91
C GLY A 162 27.24 9.45 3.62
N VAL A 163 28.34 8.71 3.75
CA VAL A 163 29.08 8.16 2.61
C VAL A 163 28.50 6.81 2.28
N ILE A 164 28.19 6.58 1.03
CA ILE A 164 27.62 5.32 0.52
C ILE A 164 28.51 4.75 -0.57
N CYS A 165 28.51 3.43 -0.69
CA CYS A 165 29.24 2.71 -1.72
C CYS A 165 28.56 1.35 -1.94
N GLU A 166 28.14 1.06 -3.16
CA GLU A 166 27.54 -0.21 -3.54
C GLU A 166 28.52 -1.37 -3.30
N ILE A 167 27.99 -2.55 -2.97
CA ILE A 167 28.78 -3.76 -2.74
C ILE A 167 28.70 -4.65 -3.97
N GLN A 168 29.87 -4.90 -4.58
CA GLN A 168 30.04 -5.80 -5.71
C GLN A 168 30.75 -7.09 -5.29
N ASN A 169 30.39 -8.17 -5.97
CA ASN A 169 31.12 -9.43 -5.90
C ASN A 169 32.53 -9.30 -6.52
N PRO A 170 33.47 -10.22 -6.23
CA PRO A 170 34.81 -10.17 -6.81
C PRO A 170 34.86 -10.25 -8.35
N ASP A 171 33.80 -10.77 -8.97
CA ASP A 171 33.65 -10.85 -10.43
C ASP A 171 33.07 -9.57 -11.06
N GLY A 172 32.73 -8.56 -10.23
CA GLY A 172 32.14 -7.29 -10.66
C GLY A 172 30.62 -7.31 -10.79
N SER A 173 29.95 -8.42 -10.51
CA SER A 173 28.49 -8.46 -10.41
C SER A 173 28.01 -7.83 -9.11
N MET A 174 26.78 -7.34 -9.07
CA MET A 174 26.21 -6.77 -7.86
C MET A 174 25.90 -7.86 -6.83
N ALA A 175 26.35 -7.65 -5.58
CA ALA A 175 26.03 -8.56 -4.47
C ALA A 175 24.54 -8.46 -4.13
N ARG A 176 23.88 -9.62 -3.98
CA ARG A 176 22.49 -9.74 -3.58
C ARG A 176 22.39 -10.20 -2.12
N LEU A 177 21.17 -10.33 -1.60
CA LEU A 177 20.97 -10.58 -0.17
C LEU A 177 21.78 -11.76 0.40
N PRO A 178 21.91 -12.94 -0.27
CA PRO A 178 22.73 -14.04 0.26
C PRO A 178 24.22 -13.68 0.38
N GLU A 179 24.79 -13.02 -0.65
CA GLU A 179 26.17 -12.57 -0.66
C GLU A 179 26.40 -11.45 0.35
N LEU A 180 25.45 -10.50 0.46
CA LEU A 180 25.50 -9.40 1.43
C LEU A 180 25.45 -9.89 2.88
N GLN A 181 24.75 -10.98 3.17
CA GLN A 181 24.76 -11.63 4.48
C GLN A 181 26.12 -12.22 4.81
N ALA A 182 26.71 -12.96 3.86
CA ALA A 182 28.05 -13.51 4.00
C ALA A 182 29.11 -12.40 4.16
N TYR A 183 29.00 -11.34 3.37
CA TYR A 183 29.85 -10.16 3.43
C TYR A 183 29.77 -9.46 4.79
N ALA A 184 28.56 -9.17 5.26
CA ALA A 184 28.37 -8.52 6.57
C ALA A 184 28.91 -9.38 7.71
N GLN A 185 28.71 -10.69 7.66
CA GLN A 185 29.28 -11.62 8.64
C GLN A 185 30.82 -11.66 8.60
N HIS A 186 31.41 -11.71 7.40
CA HIS A 186 32.85 -11.74 7.21
C HIS A 186 33.55 -10.50 7.79
N HIS A 187 32.96 -9.34 7.55
CA HIS A 187 33.53 -8.06 7.99
C HIS A 187 33.01 -7.60 9.37
N GLY A 188 32.14 -8.38 10.03
CA GLY A 188 31.58 -8.03 11.34
C GLY A 188 30.66 -6.81 11.30
N LEU A 189 29.97 -6.55 10.19
CA LEU A 189 29.12 -5.40 9.97
C LEU A 189 27.66 -5.70 10.33
N HIS A 190 26.95 -4.68 10.77
CA HIS A 190 25.49 -4.76 10.92
C HIS A 190 24.82 -4.67 9.53
N LEU A 191 23.87 -5.59 9.30
CA LEU A 191 23.04 -5.62 8.09
C LEU A 191 21.62 -5.20 8.45
N VAL A 192 21.08 -4.16 7.82
CA VAL A 192 19.70 -3.65 8.00
C VAL A 192 19.02 -3.42 6.67
N THR A 193 17.68 -3.30 6.69
CA THR A 193 16.90 -3.00 5.49
C THR A 193 16.35 -1.57 5.52
N ILE A 194 16.18 -0.96 4.34
CA ILE A 194 15.47 0.32 4.21
C ILE A 194 14.01 0.18 4.72
N ALA A 195 13.38 -0.98 4.51
CA ALA A 195 12.04 -1.25 5.02
C ALA A 195 11.97 -1.19 6.56
N ASP A 196 12.97 -1.72 7.27
CA ASP A 196 13.06 -1.61 8.73
C ASP A 196 13.30 -0.18 9.18
N LEU A 197 14.12 0.57 8.45
CA LEU A 197 14.35 2.00 8.73
C LEU A 197 13.07 2.83 8.55
N ILE A 198 12.32 2.60 7.49
CA ILE A 198 11.00 3.22 7.29
C ILE A 198 10.08 2.91 8.48
N ARG A 199 9.97 1.64 8.86
CA ARG A 199 9.15 1.20 10.00
C ARG A 199 9.60 1.84 11.30
N TYR A 200 10.91 1.89 11.54
CA TYR A 200 11.50 2.53 12.72
C TYR A 200 11.16 4.03 12.77
N ARG A 201 11.31 4.76 11.66
CA ARG A 201 10.97 6.20 11.57
C ARG A 201 9.49 6.44 11.81
N LEU A 202 8.62 5.68 11.12
CA LEU A 202 7.17 5.80 11.30
C LEU A 202 6.73 5.55 12.74
N HIS A 203 7.42 4.67 13.46
CA HIS A 203 7.12 4.35 14.86
C HIS A 203 7.64 5.38 15.86
N ASN A 204 8.83 5.95 15.61
CA ASN A 204 9.53 6.80 16.59
C ASN A 204 9.43 8.30 16.32
N GLU A 205 9.09 8.72 15.10
CA GLU A 205 8.97 10.13 14.74
C GLU A 205 7.50 10.54 14.64
N ARG A 206 7.20 11.79 15.00
CA ARG A 206 5.86 12.38 14.82
C ARG A 206 5.88 13.33 13.65
N PHE A 207 5.08 12.99 12.63
CA PHE A 207 4.95 13.78 11.40
C PHE A 207 3.68 14.61 11.37
N VAL A 208 2.68 14.28 12.19
CA VAL A 208 1.42 15.00 12.25
C VAL A 208 1.38 15.96 13.44
N THR A 209 0.83 17.15 13.20
CA THR A 209 0.57 18.16 14.23
C THR A 209 -0.87 18.59 14.15
N ARG A 210 -1.54 18.71 15.31
CA ARG A 210 -2.87 19.28 15.41
C ARG A 210 -2.80 20.76 15.05
N ALA A 211 -3.65 21.20 14.10
CA ALA A 211 -3.63 22.56 13.58
C ALA A 211 -4.81 23.39 14.04
N ALA A 212 -6.03 22.83 14.05
CA ALA A 212 -7.26 23.53 14.41
C ALA A 212 -8.31 22.56 14.92
N ALA A 213 -9.30 23.06 15.65
CA ALA A 213 -10.48 22.31 16.04
C ALA A 213 -11.73 23.20 15.97
N ALA A 214 -12.86 22.62 15.53
CA ALA A 214 -14.14 23.34 15.43
C ALA A 214 -15.32 22.39 15.65
N HIS A 215 -16.46 22.93 16.04
CA HIS A 215 -17.71 22.18 16.05
C HIS A 215 -18.19 21.92 14.63
N LEU A 216 -18.65 20.71 14.37
CA LEU A 216 -19.15 20.26 13.09
C LEU A 216 -20.56 19.68 13.23
N PRO A 217 -21.63 20.51 13.25
CA PRO A 217 -22.98 20.02 13.14
C PRO A 217 -23.20 19.42 11.75
N SER A 218 -23.74 18.23 11.69
CA SER A 218 -23.99 17.51 10.45
C SER A 218 -25.33 16.80 10.48
N ARG A 219 -25.80 16.31 9.32
CA ARG A 219 -27.01 15.49 9.25
C ARG A 219 -26.87 14.13 9.96
N PHE A 220 -25.67 13.73 10.35
CA PHE A 220 -25.37 12.49 11.06
C PHE A 220 -25.27 12.70 12.57
N GLY A 221 -25.27 13.94 13.05
CA GLY A 221 -25.11 14.33 14.44
C GLY A 221 -24.15 15.49 14.62
N THR A 222 -23.79 15.78 15.86
CA THR A 222 -22.86 16.86 16.21
C THR A 222 -21.51 16.27 16.57
N PHE A 223 -20.49 16.66 15.83
CA PHE A 223 -19.11 16.19 15.98
C PHE A 223 -18.18 17.36 16.28
N GLN A 224 -16.96 17.05 16.68
CA GLN A 224 -15.83 17.95 16.66
C GLN A 224 -14.94 17.59 15.47
N ALA A 225 -14.63 18.55 14.61
CA ALA A 225 -13.66 18.42 13.53
C ALA A 225 -12.30 18.92 14.01
N ILE A 226 -11.27 18.06 13.93
CA ILE A 226 -9.90 18.40 14.33
C ILE A 226 -8.99 18.23 13.12
N GLY A 227 -8.41 19.32 12.66
CA GLY A 227 -7.47 19.36 11.53
C GLY A 227 -6.05 18.99 11.96
N PHE A 228 -5.40 18.18 11.17
CA PHE A 228 -4.01 17.76 11.33
C PHE A 228 -3.22 18.08 10.06
N CYS A 229 -2.00 18.59 10.22
CA CYS A 229 -1.06 18.81 9.14
C CYS A 229 0.07 17.77 9.21
N ASN A 230 0.34 17.10 8.09
CA ASN A 230 1.48 16.20 7.94
C ASN A 230 2.69 17.02 7.46
N ARG A 231 3.74 17.08 8.28
CA ARG A 231 4.98 17.84 7.98
C ARG A 231 5.79 17.27 6.82
N LEU A 232 5.57 16.01 6.43
CA LEU A 232 6.32 15.36 5.34
C LEU A 232 5.89 15.85 3.95
N ASP A 233 4.61 16.18 3.78
CA ASP A 233 4.04 16.51 2.47
C ASP A 233 3.11 17.73 2.47
N GLY A 234 2.90 18.34 3.65
CA GLY A 234 1.96 19.43 3.82
C GLY A 234 0.49 19.02 3.70
N CYS A 235 0.19 17.73 3.57
CA CYS A 235 -1.19 17.27 3.49
C CYS A 235 -1.94 17.49 4.80
N GLU A 236 -3.17 17.98 4.66
CA GLU A 236 -4.08 18.18 5.77
C GLU A 236 -5.02 16.97 5.91
N HIS A 237 -5.16 16.45 7.11
CA HIS A 237 -6.06 15.35 7.45
C HIS A 237 -7.09 15.81 8.47
N LEU A 238 -8.18 15.06 8.62
CA LEU A 238 -9.26 15.43 9.50
C LEU A 238 -9.61 14.26 10.43
N ALA A 239 -9.76 14.55 11.73
CA ALA A 239 -10.45 13.68 12.66
C ALA A 239 -11.83 14.25 12.96
N ILE A 240 -12.87 13.43 12.80
CA ILE A 240 -14.27 13.76 13.09
C ILE A 240 -14.62 12.98 14.34
N VAL A 241 -14.73 13.65 15.48
CA VAL A 241 -14.82 13.07 16.83
C VAL A 241 -16.22 13.26 17.38
N ARG A 242 -16.79 12.19 17.97
CA ARG A 242 -18.01 12.20 18.78
C ARG A 242 -17.64 11.98 20.24
N GLY A 243 -18.19 12.81 21.11
CA GLY A 243 -17.86 12.82 22.54
C GLY A 243 -16.65 13.69 22.89
N PRO A 244 -16.32 13.81 24.17
CA PRO A 244 -15.14 14.56 24.63
C PRO A 244 -13.83 13.90 24.14
N VAL A 245 -12.91 14.70 23.59
CA VAL A 245 -11.63 14.21 23.09
C VAL A 245 -10.80 13.55 24.21
N GLU A 246 -10.90 14.10 25.41
CA GLU A 246 -10.20 13.65 26.62
C GLU A 246 -10.59 12.21 27.00
N SER A 247 -11.82 11.80 26.68
CA SER A 247 -12.35 10.46 26.98
C SER A 247 -11.93 9.40 25.97
N LEU A 248 -11.27 9.77 24.87
CA LEU A 248 -10.85 8.82 23.84
C LEU A 248 -9.75 7.86 24.33
N GLY A 249 -9.06 8.19 25.43
CA GLY A 249 -8.08 7.31 26.10
C GLY A 249 -8.67 6.27 27.05
N ASP A 250 -9.98 6.36 27.38
CA ASP A 250 -10.64 5.58 28.43
C ASP A 250 -11.11 4.19 27.95
N GLY A 251 -10.28 3.47 27.23
CA GLY A 251 -10.56 2.10 26.74
C GLY A 251 -10.91 2.06 25.25
N PRO A 252 -11.47 0.94 24.75
CA PRO A 252 -11.71 0.74 23.33
C PRO A 252 -12.64 1.78 22.71
N VAL A 253 -12.25 2.36 21.58
CA VAL A 253 -12.96 3.43 20.88
C VAL A 253 -13.41 2.97 19.51
N LEU A 254 -14.67 3.19 19.17
CA LEU A 254 -15.21 2.91 17.84
C LEU A 254 -14.57 3.85 16.81
N THR A 255 -13.78 3.29 15.91
CA THR A 255 -12.88 4.06 15.03
C THR A 255 -13.01 3.63 13.58
N ARG A 256 -13.14 4.60 12.68
CA ARG A 256 -13.01 4.38 11.24
C ARG A 256 -11.81 5.16 10.68
N ILE A 257 -10.90 4.48 9.98
CA ILE A 257 -9.92 5.16 9.13
C ILE A 257 -10.44 5.13 7.70
N HIS A 258 -10.79 6.31 7.18
CA HIS A 258 -11.34 6.51 5.86
C HIS A 258 -10.34 7.23 4.98
N SER A 259 -9.97 6.64 3.84
CA SER A 259 -9.16 7.33 2.83
C SER A 259 -10.07 8.10 1.89
N GLU A 260 -9.72 9.33 1.60
CA GLU A 260 -10.45 10.24 0.71
C GLU A 260 -10.84 9.58 -0.62
N CYS A 261 -12.05 9.85 -1.03
CA CYS A 261 -12.58 9.49 -2.33
C CYS A 261 -13.46 10.63 -2.83
N LEU A 262 -12.89 11.69 -3.39
CA LEU A 262 -13.62 12.88 -3.82
C LEU A 262 -14.83 12.53 -4.70
N THR A 263 -14.63 11.63 -5.67
CA THR A 263 -15.70 11.22 -6.58
C THR A 263 -16.83 10.48 -5.86
N GLY A 264 -16.52 9.63 -4.88
CA GLY A 264 -17.52 8.92 -4.08
C GLY A 264 -18.09 9.79 -2.96
N ASP A 265 -17.24 10.34 -2.10
CA ASP A 265 -17.64 11.02 -0.87
C ASP A 265 -18.38 12.33 -1.15
N ALA A 266 -17.84 13.18 -2.02
CA ALA A 266 -18.41 14.49 -2.34
C ALA A 266 -19.35 14.45 -3.54
N LEU A 267 -18.90 13.89 -4.69
CA LEU A 267 -19.65 13.95 -5.94
C LEU A 267 -20.70 12.84 -6.09
N GLY A 268 -20.71 11.84 -5.19
CA GLY A 268 -21.73 10.79 -5.17
C GLY A 268 -21.60 9.77 -6.32
N SER A 269 -20.37 9.55 -6.82
CA SER A 269 -20.12 8.52 -7.82
C SER A 269 -20.62 7.16 -7.35
N LEU A 270 -21.29 6.45 -8.25
CA LEU A 270 -21.79 5.10 -8.00
C LEU A 270 -20.75 4.01 -8.29
N ARG A 271 -19.57 4.37 -8.81
CA ARG A 271 -18.47 3.40 -9.09
C ARG A 271 -17.87 2.74 -7.85
N CYS A 272 -18.12 3.30 -6.66
CA CYS A 272 -17.61 2.77 -5.39
C CYS A 272 -18.65 2.88 -4.28
N ASP A 273 -18.33 2.30 -3.14
CA ASP A 273 -19.14 2.32 -1.91
C ASP A 273 -18.64 3.32 -0.84
N CYS A 274 -17.65 4.19 -1.19
CA CYS A 274 -16.95 5.04 -0.23
C CYS A 274 -17.89 5.97 0.55
N ARG A 275 -18.78 6.71 -0.15
CA ARG A 275 -19.78 7.58 0.48
C ARG A 275 -20.65 6.82 1.48
N GLN A 276 -21.17 5.68 1.07
CA GLN A 276 -22.05 4.86 1.93
C GLN A 276 -21.31 4.39 3.18
N GLN A 277 -20.04 3.96 3.02
CA GLN A 277 -19.20 3.55 4.14
C GLN A 277 -18.90 4.70 5.10
N LEU A 278 -18.60 5.90 4.59
CA LEU A 278 -18.37 7.08 5.42
C LEU A 278 -19.63 7.46 6.21
N GLN A 279 -20.77 7.51 5.54
CA GLN A 279 -22.06 7.84 6.15
C GLN A 279 -22.46 6.82 7.23
N ALA A 280 -22.35 5.54 6.94
CA ALA A 280 -22.66 4.48 7.89
C ALA A 280 -21.74 4.52 9.11
N ALA A 281 -20.43 4.76 8.92
CA ALA A 281 -19.49 4.89 10.03
C ALA A 281 -19.83 6.09 10.93
N LEU A 282 -20.18 7.25 10.36
CA LEU A 282 -20.60 8.42 11.14
C LEU A 282 -21.90 8.13 11.92
N THR A 283 -22.87 7.46 11.30
CA THR A 283 -24.12 7.08 11.97
C THR A 283 -23.87 6.10 13.13
N MET A 284 -23.00 5.09 12.93
CA MET A 284 -22.65 4.14 13.98
C MET A 284 -21.97 4.83 15.17
N ILE A 285 -21.02 5.74 14.88
CA ILE A 285 -20.30 6.49 15.91
C ILE A 285 -21.20 7.46 16.67
N GLU A 286 -22.17 8.11 15.99
CA GLU A 286 -23.17 8.95 16.65
C GLU A 286 -24.08 8.13 17.58
N ALA A 287 -24.54 6.96 17.12
CA ALA A 287 -25.38 6.07 17.93
C ALA A 287 -24.62 5.53 19.16
N GLU A 288 -23.31 5.28 19.05
CA GLU A 288 -22.47 4.87 20.18
C GLU A 288 -22.23 6.03 21.18
N GLY A 289 -22.30 7.28 20.72
CA GLY A 289 -22.05 8.48 21.53
C GLY A 289 -20.58 8.79 21.78
N ARG A 290 -19.65 7.88 21.47
CA ARG A 290 -18.19 8.04 21.59
C ARG A 290 -17.46 7.32 20.46
N GLY A 291 -16.63 8.02 19.72
CA GLY A 291 -15.87 7.44 18.63
C GLY A 291 -15.34 8.48 17.65
N LEU A 292 -14.69 8.02 16.59
CA LEU A 292 -14.12 8.94 15.61
C LEU A 292 -13.95 8.33 14.22
N VAL A 293 -13.99 9.23 13.22
CA VAL A 293 -13.53 8.94 11.85
C VAL A 293 -12.24 9.70 11.61
N ILE A 294 -11.17 9.02 11.23
CA ILE A 294 -9.99 9.66 10.64
C ILE A 294 -10.18 9.70 9.13
N TYR A 295 -10.26 10.91 8.57
CA TYR A 295 -10.37 11.14 7.14
C TYR A 295 -8.98 11.50 6.58
N LEU A 296 -8.35 10.54 5.89
CA LEU A 296 -7.01 10.70 5.31
C LEU A 296 -7.11 11.18 3.88
N ARG A 297 -6.46 12.28 3.55
CA ARG A 297 -6.35 12.79 2.19
C ARG A 297 -5.32 11.97 1.39
N GLN A 298 -5.75 10.77 1.00
CA GLN A 298 -4.97 9.80 0.23
C GLN A 298 -5.85 9.28 -0.93
N GLU A 299 -6.17 10.19 -1.86
CA GLU A 299 -7.05 9.93 -3.00
C GLU A 299 -6.52 8.81 -3.89
N GLY A 300 -7.44 7.99 -4.44
CA GLY A 300 -7.10 6.94 -5.39
C GLY A 300 -6.18 5.85 -4.83
N ARG A 301 -6.22 5.57 -3.52
CA ARG A 301 -5.27 4.67 -2.82
C ARG A 301 -3.83 5.18 -2.84
N GLY A 302 -3.64 6.50 -2.83
CA GLY A 302 -2.33 7.15 -2.83
C GLY A 302 -1.81 7.58 -4.20
N ILE A 303 -2.50 7.24 -5.31
CA ILE A 303 -2.09 7.66 -6.66
C ILE A 303 -2.58 9.06 -7.06
N GLY A 304 -3.44 9.67 -6.26
CA GLY A 304 -4.02 10.99 -6.51
C GLY A 304 -5.22 10.98 -7.46
N LEU A 305 -5.95 12.11 -7.52
CA LEU A 305 -7.20 12.25 -8.26
C LEU A 305 -7.00 12.05 -9.77
N ILE A 306 -5.99 12.67 -10.35
CA ILE A 306 -5.78 12.62 -11.82
C ILE A 306 -5.49 11.19 -12.29
N ASN A 307 -4.61 10.46 -11.59
CA ASN A 307 -4.30 9.08 -11.95
C ASN A 307 -5.49 8.15 -11.68
N LYS A 308 -6.31 8.44 -10.67
CA LYS A 308 -7.57 7.74 -10.45
C LYS A 308 -8.55 7.92 -11.63
N LEU A 309 -8.65 9.12 -12.22
CA LEU A 309 -9.46 9.34 -13.41
C LEU A 309 -8.89 8.60 -14.63
N ARG A 310 -7.56 8.54 -14.79
CA ARG A 310 -6.92 7.69 -15.81
C ARG A 310 -7.23 6.21 -15.60
N ALA A 311 -7.18 5.75 -14.33
CA ALA A 311 -7.57 4.37 -13.99
C ALA A 311 -9.05 4.10 -14.33
N TYR A 312 -9.95 5.06 -14.12
CA TYR A 312 -11.35 4.93 -14.54
C TYR A 312 -11.49 4.75 -16.06
N SER A 313 -10.73 5.52 -16.87
CA SER A 313 -10.73 5.34 -18.33
C SER A 313 -10.24 3.94 -18.74
N LEU A 314 -9.25 3.39 -18.05
CA LEU A 314 -8.78 2.02 -18.29
C LEU A 314 -9.82 0.97 -17.85
N GLN A 315 -10.55 1.22 -16.76
CA GLN A 315 -11.65 0.37 -16.32
C GLN A 315 -12.83 0.39 -17.33
N ASP A 316 -13.10 1.52 -17.96
CA ASP A 316 -14.10 1.62 -19.05
C ASP A 316 -13.70 0.79 -20.28
N LEU A 317 -12.42 0.44 -20.42
CA LEU A 317 -11.88 -0.46 -21.44
C LEU A 317 -11.82 -1.93 -20.98
N GLY A 318 -12.34 -2.26 -19.78
CA GLY A 318 -12.47 -3.64 -19.29
C GLY A 318 -11.44 -4.07 -18.25
N LEU A 319 -10.44 -3.24 -17.87
CA LEU A 319 -9.51 -3.57 -16.80
C LEU A 319 -10.19 -3.46 -15.43
N ASP A 320 -9.76 -4.26 -14.46
CA ASP A 320 -10.17 -4.03 -13.09
C ASP A 320 -9.34 -2.94 -12.39
N THR A 321 -9.68 -2.62 -11.14
CA THR A 321 -9.02 -1.52 -10.40
C THR A 321 -7.53 -1.79 -10.14
N VAL A 322 -7.12 -3.05 -9.94
CA VAL A 322 -5.72 -3.42 -9.68
C VAL A 322 -4.94 -3.35 -10.99
N GLU A 323 -5.42 -4.00 -12.04
CA GLU A 323 -4.82 -3.99 -13.37
C GLU A 323 -4.68 -2.57 -13.94
N ALA A 324 -5.69 -1.72 -13.73
CA ALA A 324 -5.64 -0.32 -14.15
C ALA A 324 -4.51 0.46 -13.42
N ASN A 325 -4.31 0.22 -12.11
CA ASN A 325 -3.21 0.84 -11.36
C ASN A 325 -1.84 0.34 -11.83
N GLU A 326 -1.68 -0.97 -12.00
CA GLU A 326 -0.44 -1.59 -12.48
C GLU A 326 -0.09 -1.11 -13.89
N ARG A 327 -1.08 -0.97 -14.77
CA ARG A 327 -0.89 -0.41 -16.11
C ARG A 327 -0.40 1.04 -16.11
N LEU A 328 -0.73 1.80 -15.06
CA LEU A 328 -0.24 3.16 -14.84
C LEU A 328 1.11 3.21 -14.09
N GLY A 329 1.71 2.05 -13.78
CA GLY A 329 2.98 1.94 -13.06
C GLY A 329 2.87 2.09 -11.54
N PHE A 330 1.69 1.90 -10.97
CA PHE A 330 1.45 1.99 -9.52
C PHE A 330 1.17 0.62 -8.92
N GLY A 331 1.59 0.41 -7.68
CA GLY A 331 1.17 -0.76 -6.89
C GLY A 331 -0.35 -0.78 -6.62
N ALA A 332 -0.87 -1.95 -6.28
CA ALA A 332 -2.29 -2.15 -6.01
C ALA A 332 -2.87 -1.27 -4.88
N ASP A 333 -2.07 -0.94 -3.87
CA ASP A 333 -2.46 -0.10 -2.73
C ASP A 333 -1.23 0.59 -2.12
N LEU A 334 -1.09 1.90 -2.33
CA LEU A 334 0.00 2.74 -1.83
C LEU A 334 -0.37 3.53 -0.58
N ARG A 335 -1.49 3.20 0.10
CA ARG A 335 -1.93 3.94 1.29
C ARG A 335 -1.01 3.68 2.47
N ASP A 336 -0.64 4.77 3.12
CA ASP A 336 0.05 4.75 4.40
C ASP A 336 -0.96 4.91 5.55
N TYR A 337 -1.02 3.93 6.43
CA TYR A 337 -1.88 3.97 7.63
C TYR A 337 -1.13 4.53 8.86
N GLY A 338 0.17 4.75 8.77
CA GLY A 338 0.99 5.30 9.84
C GLY A 338 0.58 6.71 10.23
N ILE A 339 0.19 7.53 9.26
CA ILE A 339 -0.37 8.87 9.54
C ILE A 339 -1.65 8.77 10.36
N GLY A 340 -2.55 7.84 9.99
CA GLY A 340 -3.77 7.58 10.76
C GLY A 340 -3.48 7.11 12.18
N ALA A 341 -2.47 6.25 12.35
CA ALA A 341 -2.02 5.78 13.66
C ALA A 341 -1.47 6.93 14.52
N GLN A 342 -0.68 7.83 13.93
CA GLN A 342 -0.13 8.99 14.64
C GLN A 342 -1.22 9.98 15.06
N ILE A 343 -2.26 10.20 14.23
CA ILE A 343 -3.43 11.01 14.59
C ILE A 343 -4.17 10.37 15.77
N LEU A 344 -4.41 9.07 15.74
CA LEU A 344 -5.06 8.34 16.84
C LEU A 344 -4.24 8.47 18.12
N TYR A 345 -2.93 8.30 18.02
CA TYR A 345 -2.02 8.43 19.15
C TYR A 345 -2.04 9.84 19.77
N ASP A 346 -2.05 10.90 18.93
CA ASP A 346 -2.16 12.30 19.37
C ASP A 346 -3.50 12.58 20.08
N LEU A 347 -4.57 11.93 19.64
CA LEU A 347 -5.90 12.02 20.26
C LEU A 347 -6.02 11.17 21.56
N GLY A 348 -4.96 10.50 22.01
CA GLY A 348 -4.97 9.67 23.21
C GLY A 348 -5.50 8.25 23.01
N VAL A 349 -5.95 7.89 21.82
CA VAL A 349 -6.49 6.55 21.52
C VAL A 349 -5.36 5.51 21.58
N ARG A 350 -5.61 4.39 22.27
CA ARG A 350 -4.68 3.27 22.39
C ARG A 350 -5.34 1.93 22.03
N GLN A 351 -6.63 1.82 22.30
CA GLN A 351 -7.43 0.63 22.02
C GLN A 351 -8.55 0.97 21.04
N LEU A 352 -8.73 0.13 20.01
CA LEU A 352 -9.64 0.38 18.90
C LEU A 352 -10.68 -0.74 18.77
N ARG A 353 -11.94 -0.35 18.59
CA ARG A 353 -12.95 -1.13 17.90
C ARG A 353 -12.96 -0.63 16.45
N LEU A 354 -12.26 -1.33 15.55
CA LEU A 354 -11.94 -0.81 14.22
C LEU A 354 -13.04 -1.17 13.20
N ILE A 355 -13.75 -0.17 12.70
CA ILE A 355 -14.73 -0.34 11.62
C ILE A 355 -13.99 -0.58 10.31
N THR A 356 -13.86 -1.84 9.90
CA THR A 356 -13.15 -2.20 8.65
C THR A 356 -13.52 -3.59 8.14
N ASN A 357 -13.48 -3.76 6.82
CA ASN A 357 -13.50 -5.05 6.14
C ASN A 357 -12.13 -5.40 5.53
N ASN A 358 -11.12 -4.54 5.71
CA ASN A 358 -9.78 -4.75 5.15
C ASN A 358 -8.82 -5.28 6.23
N PRO A 359 -8.37 -6.56 6.17
CA PRO A 359 -7.44 -7.12 7.15
C PRO A 359 -6.06 -6.43 7.13
N ARG A 360 -5.63 -5.89 5.99
CA ARG A 360 -4.37 -5.13 5.92
C ARG A 360 -4.38 -3.87 6.79
N LYS A 361 -5.55 -3.25 7.03
CA LYS A 361 -5.67 -2.13 7.97
C LYS A 361 -5.41 -2.56 9.40
N VAL A 362 -5.85 -3.76 9.77
CA VAL A 362 -5.62 -4.32 11.10
C VAL A 362 -4.13 -4.53 11.34
N ALA A 363 -3.46 -5.22 10.41
CA ALA A 363 -2.02 -5.46 10.49
C ALA A 363 -1.19 -4.17 10.46
N GLY A 364 -1.58 -3.20 9.62
CA GLY A 364 -0.89 -1.92 9.47
C GLY A 364 -0.93 -1.02 10.70
N LEU A 365 -1.94 -1.14 11.56
CA LEU A 365 -2.08 -0.31 12.77
C LEU A 365 -1.41 -0.93 14.01
N GLY A 366 -1.41 -2.27 14.12
CA GLY A 366 -0.81 -2.98 15.25
C GLY A 366 0.68 -2.67 15.45
N GLY A 367 1.40 -2.37 14.36
CA GLY A 367 2.81 -1.98 14.38
C GLY A 367 3.11 -0.64 15.06
N TYR A 368 2.08 0.19 15.35
CA TYR A 368 2.23 1.53 15.94
C TYR A 368 1.84 1.60 17.42
N GLY A 369 1.76 0.46 18.11
CA GLY A 369 1.37 0.43 19.53
C GLY A 369 -0.13 0.68 19.76
N LEU A 370 -0.95 0.51 18.75
CA LEU A 370 -2.40 0.53 18.82
C LEU A 370 -2.92 -0.90 18.95
N GLU A 371 -3.69 -1.16 19.98
CA GLU A 371 -4.36 -2.44 20.20
C GLU A 371 -5.73 -2.44 19.50
N ILE A 372 -5.98 -3.43 18.63
CA ILE A 372 -7.28 -3.62 18.01
C ILE A 372 -8.01 -4.69 18.80
N SER A 373 -8.91 -4.26 19.68
CA SER A 373 -9.70 -5.15 20.53
C SER A 373 -10.84 -5.84 19.77
N GLU A 374 -11.36 -5.19 18.72
CA GLU A 374 -12.47 -5.71 17.92
C GLU A 374 -12.41 -5.19 16.49
N ARG A 375 -12.72 -6.05 15.52
CA ARG A 375 -13.03 -5.66 14.15
C ARG A 375 -14.55 -5.51 14.00
N VAL A 376 -15.02 -4.30 13.75
CA VAL A 376 -16.44 -4.01 13.48
C VAL A 376 -16.67 -4.02 11.97
N PRO A 377 -17.48 -4.93 11.44
CA PRO A 377 -17.73 -5.02 10.02
C PRO A 377 -18.59 -3.86 9.51
N LEU A 378 -18.37 -3.46 8.26
CA LEU A 378 -19.10 -2.39 7.59
C LEU A 378 -19.50 -2.82 6.17
N VAL A 379 -20.62 -3.49 6.05
CA VAL A 379 -21.09 -4.04 4.78
C VAL A 379 -22.09 -3.10 4.12
N MET A 380 -21.80 -2.71 2.88
CA MET A 380 -22.70 -1.92 2.05
C MET A 380 -23.39 -2.82 1.03
N LYS A 381 -24.65 -2.54 0.74
CA LYS A 381 -25.37 -3.25 -0.33
C LYS A 381 -24.72 -2.93 -1.68
N PRO A 382 -24.36 -3.94 -2.47
CA PRO A 382 -23.87 -3.73 -3.82
C PRO A 382 -24.91 -3.04 -4.71
N SER A 383 -24.44 -2.26 -5.68
CA SER A 383 -25.27 -1.70 -6.74
C SER A 383 -24.74 -2.18 -8.09
N GLN A 384 -25.56 -2.03 -9.13
CA GLN A 384 -25.13 -2.37 -10.51
C GLN A 384 -23.83 -1.66 -10.95
N HIS A 385 -23.53 -0.50 -10.37
CA HIS A 385 -22.38 0.30 -10.78
C HIS A 385 -21.10 0.01 -9.98
N ASN A 386 -21.19 -0.63 -8.80
CA ASN A 386 -20.03 -0.86 -7.93
C ASN A 386 -19.72 -2.33 -7.66
N ILE A 387 -20.52 -3.24 -8.21
CA ILE A 387 -20.35 -4.66 -7.92
C ILE A 387 -18.99 -5.20 -8.37
N GLN A 388 -18.55 -4.83 -9.58
CA GLN A 388 -17.23 -5.23 -10.09
C GLN A 388 -16.10 -4.71 -9.19
N TYR A 389 -16.22 -3.47 -8.72
CA TYR A 389 -15.29 -2.89 -7.76
C TYR A 389 -15.26 -3.64 -6.43
N LEU A 390 -16.43 -4.04 -5.89
CA LEU A 390 -16.52 -4.82 -4.66
C LEU A 390 -15.97 -6.24 -4.85
N THR A 391 -16.23 -6.86 -5.99
CA THR A 391 -15.65 -8.15 -6.36
C THR A 391 -14.14 -8.11 -6.40
N THR A 392 -13.54 -7.11 -7.07
CA THR A 392 -12.08 -6.92 -7.08
C THR A 392 -11.52 -6.70 -5.67
N LYS A 393 -12.24 -5.97 -4.82
CA LYS A 393 -11.84 -5.82 -3.40
C LYS A 393 -11.80 -7.14 -2.65
N ALA A 394 -12.77 -8.01 -2.87
CA ALA A 394 -12.81 -9.31 -2.21
C ALA A 394 -11.72 -10.25 -2.77
N GLN A 395 -11.64 -10.39 -4.09
CA GLN A 395 -10.78 -11.35 -4.77
C GLN A 395 -9.29 -10.97 -4.74
N LYS A 396 -8.96 -9.73 -5.12
CA LYS A 396 -7.56 -9.30 -5.29
C LYS A 396 -6.98 -8.58 -4.08
N LEU A 397 -7.83 -8.02 -3.21
CA LEU A 397 -7.38 -7.22 -2.07
C LEU A 397 -7.70 -7.85 -0.71
N GLY A 398 -8.32 -9.04 -0.69
CA GLY A 398 -8.60 -9.80 0.54
C GLY A 398 -9.59 -9.11 1.49
N HIS A 399 -10.51 -8.29 0.99
CA HIS A 399 -11.52 -7.65 1.83
C HIS A 399 -12.53 -8.68 2.35
N LEU A 400 -12.76 -8.67 3.66
CA LEU A 400 -13.77 -9.49 4.32
C LEU A 400 -15.13 -8.82 4.15
N LEU A 401 -15.88 -9.24 3.16
CA LEU A 401 -17.26 -8.83 2.97
C LEU A 401 -18.14 -9.86 3.67
N GLN A 402 -18.93 -9.45 4.67
CA GLN A 402 -19.79 -10.37 5.41
C GLN A 402 -20.88 -10.96 4.51
N GLY A 403 -21.10 -12.26 4.64
CA GLY A 403 -22.12 -13.01 3.92
C GLY A 403 -21.56 -13.89 2.81
N VAL A 404 -22.31 -14.90 2.40
CA VAL A 404 -22.01 -15.72 1.23
C VAL A 404 -22.16 -14.86 -0.01
N HIS A 405 -21.06 -14.45 -0.62
CA HIS A 405 -21.06 -13.81 -1.92
C HIS A 405 -20.81 -14.87 -2.98
N ALA A 406 -21.86 -15.28 -3.68
CA ALA A 406 -21.70 -16.07 -4.88
C ALA A 406 -21.75 -15.13 -6.09
N VAL A 407 -20.69 -15.10 -6.86
CA VAL A 407 -20.59 -14.36 -8.12
C VAL A 407 -20.58 -15.36 -9.25
N LEU A 408 -21.62 -15.35 -10.06
CA LEU A 408 -21.73 -16.18 -11.24
C LEU A 408 -21.25 -15.36 -12.45
N GLY A 409 -20.10 -15.72 -12.99
CA GLY A 409 -19.55 -15.12 -14.20
C GLY A 409 -19.82 -16.00 -15.42
N LEU A 410 -20.37 -15.43 -16.47
CA LEU A 410 -20.58 -16.10 -17.75
C LEU A 410 -19.66 -15.46 -18.80
N ASP A 411 -18.69 -16.20 -19.30
CA ASP A 411 -17.85 -15.79 -20.42
C ASP A 411 -18.54 -16.19 -21.73
N CYS A 412 -18.99 -15.21 -22.51
CA CYS A 412 -19.77 -15.40 -23.74
C CYS A 412 -18.91 -15.38 -24.99
N HIS A 413 -19.32 -16.15 -26.02
CA HIS A 413 -18.52 -16.41 -27.22
C HIS A 413 -18.36 -15.25 -28.21
N GLN A 414 -19.14 -14.17 -28.13
CA GLN A 414 -19.04 -13.02 -29.03
C GLN A 414 -19.53 -11.71 -28.41
N PRO A 415 -19.04 -10.54 -28.84
CA PRO A 415 -19.63 -9.28 -28.46
C PRO A 415 -21.06 -9.20 -29.01
N THR A 416 -22.04 -9.23 -28.14
CA THR A 416 -23.45 -9.15 -28.46
C THR A 416 -23.86 -7.70 -28.79
N SER A 417 -24.81 -7.54 -29.68
CA SER A 417 -25.43 -6.23 -29.91
C SER A 417 -26.13 -5.72 -28.64
N ALA A 418 -26.31 -4.40 -28.50
CA ALA A 418 -27.04 -3.82 -27.38
C ALA A 418 -28.47 -4.39 -27.26
N GLN A 419 -29.07 -4.73 -28.38
CA GLN A 419 -30.43 -5.28 -28.47
C GLN A 419 -30.48 -6.73 -27.96
N GLU A 420 -29.51 -7.57 -28.31
CA GLU A 420 -29.39 -8.94 -27.78
C GLU A 420 -29.12 -8.95 -26.28
N ARG A 421 -28.28 -8.05 -25.80
CA ARG A 421 -28.04 -7.90 -24.36
C ARG A 421 -29.33 -7.56 -23.61
N ALA A 422 -30.14 -6.64 -24.13
CA ALA A 422 -31.42 -6.29 -23.53
C ALA A 422 -32.39 -7.49 -23.48
N GLN A 423 -32.45 -8.30 -24.53
CA GLN A 423 -33.26 -9.52 -24.56
C GLN A 423 -32.77 -10.58 -23.57
N TRP A 424 -31.47 -10.74 -23.41
CA TRP A 424 -30.89 -11.66 -22.40
C TRP A 424 -31.20 -11.19 -20.99
N LEU A 425 -31.11 -9.89 -20.74
CA LEU A 425 -31.45 -9.28 -19.46
C LEU A 425 -32.90 -9.59 -19.06
N GLU A 426 -33.83 -9.39 -19.99
CA GLU A 426 -35.25 -9.66 -19.78
C GLU A 426 -35.50 -11.14 -19.49
N LYS A 427 -34.88 -12.07 -20.23
CA LYS A 427 -34.97 -13.50 -19.98
C LYS A 427 -34.44 -13.90 -18.61
N ILE A 428 -33.27 -13.35 -18.21
CA ILE A 428 -32.67 -13.63 -16.91
C ILE A 428 -33.55 -13.08 -15.77
N GLN A 429 -34.08 -11.87 -15.92
CA GLN A 429 -35.01 -11.29 -14.96
C GLN A 429 -36.29 -12.10 -14.82
N THR A 430 -36.83 -12.58 -15.92
CA THR A 430 -38.02 -13.44 -15.95
C THR A 430 -37.78 -14.77 -15.24
N MET A 431 -36.61 -15.40 -15.48
CA MET A 431 -36.26 -16.66 -14.80
C MET A 431 -35.98 -16.47 -13.31
N ALA A 432 -35.36 -15.36 -12.93
CA ALA A 432 -35.14 -15.03 -11.52
C ALA A 432 -36.46 -14.80 -10.79
N GLY A 433 -37.41 -14.12 -11.42
CA GLY A 433 -38.76 -13.92 -10.91
C GLY A 433 -39.56 -15.23 -10.76
N ALA A 434 -39.46 -16.12 -11.76
CA ALA A 434 -40.13 -17.43 -11.73
C ALA A 434 -39.57 -18.37 -10.66
N ASN A 435 -38.26 -18.39 -10.46
CA ASN A 435 -37.61 -19.21 -9.42
C ASN A 435 -37.78 -18.61 -8.01
N GLY A 436 -37.94 -17.30 -7.88
CA GLY A 436 -38.28 -16.62 -6.62
C GLY A 436 -39.68 -16.96 -6.11
N ALA A 437 -40.59 -17.36 -6.99
CA ALA A 437 -41.95 -17.80 -6.61
C ALA A 437 -41.99 -19.20 -5.97
N VAL A 438 -40.96 -20.02 -6.17
CA VAL A 438 -40.83 -21.37 -5.57
C VAL A 438 -40.08 -21.34 -4.24
N ALA A 439 -39.34 -20.29 -3.97
CA ALA A 439 -38.65 -20.10 -2.69
C ALA A 439 -39.53 -19.30 -1.72
N SER A 440 -39.59 -19.75 -0.47
CA SER A 440 -40.47 -19.21 0.60
C SER A 440 -40.52 -17.68 0.66
N GLN A 441 -41.61 -17.14 1.19
CA GLN A 441 -41.90 -15.71 1.41
C GLN A 441 -40.69 -14.91 2.00
N GLU A 442 -39.78 -15.58 2.68
CA GLU A 442 -38.55 -15.04 3.24
C GLU A 442 -37.48 -14.66 2.17
N MET A 443 -37.50 -15.29 1.01
CA MET A 443 -36.62 -14.93 -0.13
C MET A 443 -37.16 -13.79 -0.99
N GLN A 444 -38.43 -13.45 -0.90
CA GLN A 444 -39.03 -12.33 -1.65
C GLN A 444 -38.53 -10.95 -1.18
N THR A 445 -38.04 -10.86 0.06
CA THR A 445 -37.45 -9.63 0.62
C THR A 445 -35.96 -9.47 0.33
N ARG A 446 -35.32 -10.45 -0.30
CA ARG A 446 -33.87 -10.48 -0.50
C ARG A 446 -33.55 -10.36 -1.98
N THR A 447 -33.31 -9.15 -2.42
CA THR A 447 -33.10 -8.71 -3.78
C THR A 447 -31.96 -9.50 -4.46
N LEU A 448 -32.33 -10.36 -5.42
CA LEU A 448 -31.42 -10.87 -6.43
C LEU A 448 -31.05 -9.69 -7.32
N ALA A 449 -29.87 -9.11 -7.16
CA ALA A 449 -29.38 -8.09 -8.08
C ALA A 449 -28.74 -8.81 -9.27
N LEU A 450 -29.51 -9.01 -10.33
CA LEU A 450 -29.02 -9.44 -11.65
C LEU A 450 -28.37 -8.25 -12.34
N LEU A 451 -27.07 -8.31 -12.53
CA LEU A 451 -26.29 -7.24 -13.14
C LEU A 451 -25.58 -7.74 -14.38
N CYS A 452 -25.87 -7.13 -15.48
CA CYS A 452 -25.21 -7.41 -16.75
C CYS A 452 -24.07 -6.42 -16.99
N ASN A 453 -22.87 -6.95 -17.04
CA ASN A 453 -21.70 -6.40 -17.71
C ASN A 453 -21.52 -7.14 -19.06
N PRO A 454 -20.65 -6.67 -19.99
CA PRO A 454 -20.34 -7.41 -21.23
C PRO A 454 -20.03 -8.90 -21.02
N ASP A 455 -19.57 -9.27 -19.81
CA ASP A 455 -19.25 -10.63 -19.39
C ASP A 455 -20.28 -11.20 -18.39
N LEU A 456 -21.52 -10.88 -18.53
CA LEU A 456 -22.68 -11.31 -17.73
C LEU A 456 -22.33 -11.86 -16.34
N THR A 457 -22.26 -11.01 -15.31
CA THR A 457 -22.00 -11.42 -13.93
C THR A 457 -23.29 -11.38 -13.12
N VAL A 458 -23.69 -12.50 -12.55
CA VAL A 458 -24.85 -12.63 -11.67
C VAL A 458 -24.39 -12.67 -10.24
N CYS A 459 -24.78 -11.70 -9.42
CA CYS A 459 -24.48 -11.68 -8.01
C CYS A 459 -25.67 -12.14 -7.19
N LEU A 460 -25.45 -13.15 -6.37
CA LEU A 460 -26.41 -13.66 -5.43
C LEU A 460 -26.16 -13.00 -4.06
N ALA A 461 -27.16 -12.29 -3.56
CA ALA A 461 -27.05 -11.61 -2.28
C ALA A 461 -26.98 -12.63 -1.11
N PRO A 462 -26.15 -12.33 -0.09
CA PRO A 462 -25.94 -13.21 1.04
C PRO A 462 -27.14 -13.19 1.96
N GLN A 463 -27.50 -14.30 2.52
CA GLN A 463 -28.21 -14.51 3.81
C GLN A 463 -28.86 -15.87 3.95
N THR A 464 -28.36 -16.87 3.25
CA THR A 464 -28.94 -18.20 3.34
C THR A 464 -27.88 -19.20 3.79
N SER A 465 -28.32 -20.22 4.48
CA SER A 465 -27.48 -21.37 4.75
C SER A 465 -26.91 -21.93 3.43
N ALA A 466 -25.77 -22.60 3.46
CA ALA A 466 -25.17 -23.25 2.31
C ALA A 466 -26.16 -24.12 1.51
N VAL A 467 -27.09 -24.78 2.21
CA VAL A 467 -28.18 -25.58 1.63
C VAL A 467 -29.11 -24.75 0.72
N SER A 468 -29.46 -23.53 1.10
CA SER A 468 -30.30 -22.66 0.28
C SER A 468 -29.60 -22.14 -0.97
N LEU A 469 -28.29 -21.88 -0.87
CA LEU A 469 -27.46 -21.48 -2.01
C LEU A 469 -27.35 -22.64 -3.02
N ARG A 470 -27.10 -23.85 -2.54
CA ARG A 470 -27.04 -25.06 -3.36
C ARG A 470 -28.34 -25.27 -4.14
N THR A 471 -29.49 -25.20 -3.47
CA THR A 471 -30.80 -25.36 -4.10
C THR A 471 -31.07 -24.30 -5.17
N LEU A 472 -30.70 -23.03 -4.89
CA LEU A 472 -30.83 -21.95 -5.84
C LEU A 472 -29.95 -22.17 -7.09
N LEU A 473 -28.69 -22.54 -6.89
CA LEU A 473 -27.75 -22.77 -7.98
C LEU A 473 -28.14 -23.96 -8.85
N GLN A 474 -28.60 -25.06 -8.26
CA GLN A 474 -29.09 -26.24 -8.97
C GLN A 474 -30.34 -25.93 -9.81
N GLY A 475 -31.17 -24.96 -9.39
CA GLY A 475 -32.33 -24.51 -10.14
C GLY A 475 -32.02 -23.51 -11.26
N VAL A 476 -31.13 -22.54 -10.99
CA VAL A 476 -30.89 -21.40 -11.90
C VAL A 476 -29.80 -21.68 -12.95
N VAL A 477 -28.70 -22.29 -12.56
CA VAL A 477 -27.55 -22.45 -13.47
C VAL A 477 -27.84 -23.32 -14.70
N PRO A 478 -28.53 -24.47 -14.61
CA PRO A 478 -28.88 -25.25 -15.79
C PRO A 478 -29.82 -24.52 -16.76
N GLN A 479 -30.68 -23.63 -16.24
CA GLN A 479 -31.58 -22.85 -17.07
C GLN A 479 -30.84 -21.73 -17.80
N LEU A 480 -29.93 -21.04 -17.11
CA LEU A 480 -29.05 -20.02 -17.71
C LEU A 480 -28.19 -20.63 -18.82
N ALA A 481 -27.60 -21.78 -18.57
CA ALA A 481 -26.77 -22.48 -19.52
C ALA A 481 -27.50 -22.92 -20.81
N ARG A 482 -28.81 -23.15 -20.75
CA ARG A 482 -29.63 -23.50 -21.93
C ARG A 482 -30.02 -22.30 -22.77
N VAL A 483 -29.97 -21.10 -22.21
CA VAL A 483 -30.52 -19.87 -22.82
C VAL A 483 -29.43 -18.98 -23.40
N LEU A 484 -28.21 -19.10 -22.91
CA LEU A 484 -27.10 -18.22 -23.23
C LEU A 484 -25.94 -18.98 -23.88
N PRO A 485 -25.34 -18.47 -24.97
CA PRO A 485 -24.11 -19.03 -25.53
C PRO A 485 -22.92 -18.69 -24.62
N TRP A 486 -22.40 -19.67 -23.92
CA TRP A 486 -21.31 -19.49 -22.96
C TRP A 486 -20.11 -20.39 -23.27
N LYS A 487 -18.92 -20.00 -22.84
CA LYS A 487 -17.68 -20.77 -22.91
C LYS A 487 -17.28 -21.33 -21.55
N ARG A 488 -17.43 -20.51 -20.53
CA ARG A 488 -17.02 -20.79 -19.19
C ARG A 488 -18.02 -20.20 -18.20
N LEU A 489 -18.41 -20.99 -17.24
CA LEU A 489 -19.21 -20.58 -16.11
C LEU A 489 -18.33 -20.60 -14.87
N GLN A 490 -18.28 -19.50 -14.16
CA GLN A 490 -17.52 -19.38 -12.92
C GLN A 490 -18.43 -19.02 -11.77
N LEU A 491 -18.30 -19.72 -10.67
CA LEU A 491 -18.99 -19.43 -9.43
C LEU A 491 -17.94 -19.22 -8.33
N LEU A 492 -17.83 -17.99 -7.85
CA LEU A 492 -17.06 -17.69 -6.66
C LEU A 492 -17.97 -17.78 -5.43
N VAL A 493 -17.63 -18.65 -4.52
CA VAL A 493 -18.31 -18.76 -3.21
C VAL A 493 -17.31 -18.37 -2.13
N ASN A 494 -17.65 -17.34 -1.35
CA ASN A 494 -16.90 -16.94 -0.17
C ASN A 494 -17.79 -17.06 1.06
N LEU A 495 -17.41 -17.93 1.96
CA LEU A 495 -18.10 -18.16 3.24
C LEU A 495 -17.33 -17.44 4.33
N ASP A 496 -18.00 -16.58 5.10
CA ASP A 496 -17.40 -15.96 6.28
C ASP A 496 -17.17 -17.00 7.37
N HIS A 497 -15.91 -17.36 7.60
CA HIS A 497 -15.51 -18.14 8.75
C HIS A 497 -15.14 -17.23 9.92
N HIS A 498 -15.93 -17.27 10.97
CA HIS A 498 -15.72 -16.53 12.23
C HIS A 498 -14.56 -17.04 13.10
N GLN A 499 -13.74 -18.03 12.66
CA GLN A 499 -12.85 -18.72 13.60
C GLN A 499 -11.38 -18.95 13.21
N SER A 500 -10.86 -18.50 12.09
CA SER A 500 -9.43 -18.70 11.81
C SER A 500 -8.74 -17.43 11.32
N GLY A 501 -7.83 -16.92 12.15
CA GLY A 501 -6.99 -15.74 11.88
C GLY A 501 -5.88 -15.96 10.82
N HIS A 502 -6.11 -16.78 9.81
CA HIS A 502 -5.18 -16.96 8.69
C HIS A 502 -5.69 -16.26 7.44
N PRO A 503 -4.80 -15.54 6.69
CA PRO A 503 -5.17 -14.97 5.40
C PRO A 503 -5.55 -16.11 4.43
N PRO A 504 -6.50 -15.89 3.52
CA PRO A 504 -6.81 -16.87 2.49
C PRO A 504 -5.59 -17.03 1.58
N VAL A 505 -4.94 -18.16 1.70
CA VAL A 505 -4.01 -18.69 0.71
C VAL A 505 -4.84 -19.09 -0.50
N ASP A 506 -4.32 -18.92 -1.70
CA ASP A 506 -4.90 -19.21 -3.01
C ASP A 506 -6.18 -20.05 -3.00
N LEU A 507 -7.30 -19.43 -3.43
CA LEU A 507 -8.57 -20.12 -3.53
C LEU A 507 -8.41 -21.32 -4.48
N PRO A 508 -8.69 -22.54 -4.06
CA PRO A 508 -8.60 -23.68 -4.95
C PRO A 508 -9.57 -23.52 -6.12
N ILE A 509 -9.03 -23.52 -7.33
CA ILE A 509 -9.81 -23.58 -8.57
C ILE A 509 -10.20 -25.02 -8.79
N LEU A 510 -11.49 -25.30 -8.77
CA LEU A 510 -12.03 -26.63 -9.02
C LEU A 510 -12.69 -26.65 -10.40
N ASP A 511 -11.97 -27.17 -11.39
CA ASP A 511 -12.54 -27.45 -12.71
C ASP A 511 -13.46 -28.66 -12.61
N GLN A 512 -14.72 -28.51 -13.00
CA GLN A 512 -15.74 -29.53 -12.89
C GLN A 512 -16.28 -29.92 -14.26
N PRO A 513 -16.63 -31.18 -14.49
CA PRO A 513 -17.43 -31.60 -15.63
C PRO A 513 -18.78 -30.88 -15.60
N TRP A 514 -19.36 -30.66 -16.78
CA TRP A 514 -20.69 -30.05 -16.89
C TRP A 514 -21.74 -30.82 -16.11
N ALA A 515 -22.56 -30.12 -15.32
CA ALA A 515 -23.59 -30.68 -14.44
C ALA A 515 -23.08 -31.53 -13.25
N ASP A 516 -21.79 -31.57 -12.97
CA ASP A 516 -21.29 -32.14 -11.72
C ASP A 516 -21.32 -31.08 -10.61
N TRP A 517 -22.17 -31.31 -9.62
CA TRP A 517 -22.39 -30.43 -8.48
C TRP A 517 -21.73 -30.92 -7.19
N SER A 518 -20.94 -32.01 -7.25
CA SER A 518 -20.31 -32.61 -6.07
C SER A 518 -19.38 -31.64 -5.34
N ALA A 519 -18.75 -30.74 -6.06
CA ALA A 519 -17.87 -29.73 -5.48
C ALA A 519 -18.60 -28.70 -4.59
N LEU A 520 -19.93 -28.59 -4.68
CA LEU A 520 -20.72 -27.77 -3.76
C LEU A 520 -20.74 -28.35 -2.32
N GLU A 521 -20.36 -29.62 -2.12
CA GLU A 521 -20.18 -30.19 -0.78
C GLU A 521 -19.12 -29.43 0.01
N LYS A 522 -18.05 -28.95 -0.65
CA LYS A 522 -17.02 -28.10 -0.01
C LYS A 522 -17.57 -26.75 0.46
N VAL A 523 -18.62 -26.24 -0.18
CA VAL A 523 -19.33 -25.04 0.25
C VAL A 523 -20.08 -25.31 1.56
N ASP A 524 -20.65 -26.51 1.70
CA ASP A 524 -21.34 -26.93 2.95
C ASP A 524 -20.34 -27.11 4.11
N GLU A 525 -19.07 -27.43 3.81
CA GLU A 525 -17.98 -27.50 4.78
C GLU A 525 -17.39 -26.12 5.14
N GLY A 526 -17.89 -25.04 4.52
CA GLY A 526 -17.43 -23.69 4.79
C GLY A 526 -16.09 -23.32 4.14
N ILE A 527 -15.66 -24.04 3.10
CA ILE A 527 -14.40 -23.79 2.41
C ILE A 527 -14.62 -22.79 1.26
N PRO A 528 -13.98 -21.62 1.25
CA PRO A 528 -14.04 -20.72 0.10
C PRO A 528 -13.45 -21.39 -1.14
N CYS A 529 -14.16 -21.35 -2.27
CA CYS A 529 -13.66 -21.94 -3.51
C CYS A 529 -14.18 -21.22 -4.76
N LEU A 530 -13.43 -21.35 -5.85
CA LEU A 530 -13.83 -20.94 -7.19
C LEU A 530 -14.19 -22.18 -7.99
N LEU A 531 -15.46 -22.37 -8.29
CA LEU A 531 -15.94 -23.46 -9.14
C LEU A 531 -15.98 -22.99 -10.59
N CYS A 532 -15.41 -23.77 -11.48
CA CYS A 532 -15.39 -23.48 -12.91
C CYS A 532 -16.00 -24.66 -13.67
N TRP A 533 -16.93 -24.37 -14.57
CA TRP A 533 -17.45 -25.33 -15.54
C TRP A 533 -17.11 -24.88 -16.97
N GLN A 534 -16.73 -25.79 -17.82
CA GLN A 534 -16.48 -25.54 -19.23
C GLN A 534 -17.55 -26.24 -20.07
N GLN A 535 -17.95 -25.61 -21.16
CA GLN A 535 -18.88 -26.24 -22.09
C GLN A 535 -18.24 -27.49 -22.72
N PRO A 536 -18.93 -28.64 -22.76
CA PRO A 536 -18.42 -29.82 -23.43
C PRO A 536 -18.12 -29.51 -24.91
N LYS A 537 -16.96 -29.96 -25.40
CA LYS A 537 -16.63 -29.85 -26.81
C LYS A 537 -17.55 -30.75 -27.61
N GLY A 538 -18.45 -30.20 -28.42
CA GLY A 538 -19.20 -30.93 -29.43
C GLY A 538 -20.71 -31.04 -29.26
N GLU A 539 -21.32 -30.48 -28.22
CA GLU A 539 -22.79 -30.41 -28.15
C GLU A 539 -23.28 -29.04 -28.62
N PRO A 540 -24.21 -28.97 -29.61
CA PRO A 540 -24.90 -27.74 -29.96
C PRO A 540 -25.86 -27.36 -28.82
N VAL A 541 -25.94 -26.07 -28.52
CA VAL A 541 -26.89 -25.45 -27.56
C VAL A 541 -28.34 -25.62 -28.05
#